data_60b02647d1a872d6340eba9e5bdccc81
#
_entry.id   60b02647d1a872d6340eba9e5bdccc81
#
_cell.length_a   1.000
_cell.length_b   1.000
_cell.length_c   1.000
_cell.angle_alpha   90.00
_cell.angle_beta   90.00
_cell.angle_gamma   90.00
#
_symmetry.space_group_name_H-M   'P 1'
#
loop_
_entity.id
_entity.type
_entity.pdbx_description
1 polymer ?
#
loop_
_entity_poly.entity_id
_entity_poly.type
_entity_poly.pdbx_seq_one_letter_code
_entity_poly.pdbx_strand_id
1 'polypeptide(L)'
;MSADGPMSADVPMSAAPKLTTHVLDVSRGRPAAGVEVVVARVGDDGEPVVLVETRTNDDGRTDAPLLVGDDFAPGRYELTFAVGDHFDATGALGPGATRYLDLVPVHIGVGPETGSVHLALLVTPWSYTTYRGS
;
A
#
# COMPACT_ATOMS: atom_id res chain seq x y z
N MET A 1 30.33 16.84 4.65
CA MET A 1 30.64 16.32 4.06
C MET A 1 30.79 15.92 3.54
N SER A 2 30.42 16.37 3.70
CA SER A 2 30.75 15.94 3.00
C SER A 2 30.86 15.64 2.56
N ALA A 3 30.69 16.05 2.83
CA ALA A 3 30.98 15.81 2.20
C ALA A 3 31.02 15.62 1.81
N ASP A 4 30.79 15.93 2.03
CA ASP A 4 30.84 15.82 1.27
C ASP A 4 30.58 15.85 0.68
N GLY A 5 30.53 16.15 0.89
CA GLY A 5 30.22 16.10 0.08
C GLY A 5 29.72 16.24 -0.22
N PRO A 6 29.74 16.78 -0.38
CA PRO A 6 28.83 16.99 -0.91
C PRO A 6 28.04 16.22 -1.10
N MET A 7 27.52 16.33 -0.64
CA MET A 7 26.85 15.53 -1.06
C MET A 7 26.58 15.35 -2.29
N SER A 8 26.86 14.82 -2.60
CA SER A 8 26.64 14.60 -3.94
C SER A 8 25.20 14.57 -4.33
N ALA A 9 24.89 14.97 -5.50
CA ALA A 9 23.57 14.87 -6.07
C ALA A 9 23.19 13.42 -6.39
N ASP A 10 24.14 12.52 -6.35
CA ASP A 10 23.92 11.13 -6.73
C ASP A 10 23.46 10.33 -5.54
N VAL A 11 22.12 10.30 -5.34
CA VAL A 11 21.51 9.49 -4.29
C VAL A 11 21.32 8.08 -4.83
N PRO A 12 21.84 7.05 -4.16
CA PRO A 12 21.61 5.68 -4.59
C PRO A 12 20.12 5.37 -4.69
N MET A 13 19.72 4.57 -5.67
CA MET A 13 18.32 4.19 -5.83
C MET A 13 17.75 3.54 -4.56
N SER A 14 18.57 2.81 -3.81
CA SER A 14 18.15 2.22 -2.54
C SER A 14 17.77 3.25 -1.49
N ALA A 15 18.25 4.49 -1.63
CA ALA A 15 17.90 5.59 -0.72
C ALA A 15 16.76 6.46 -1.24
N ALA A 16 16.28 6.23 -2.46
CA ALA A 16 15.15 6.97 -2.99
C ALA A 16 13.87 6.66 -2.19
N PRO A 17 12.97 7.63 -2.02
CA PRO A 17 11.69 7.39 -1.33
C PRO A 17 10.91 6.28 -2.00
N LYS A 18 10.29 5.44 -1.19
CA LYS A 18 9.49 4.31 -1.69
C LYS A 18 8.15 4.28 -0.99
N LEU A 19 7.13 3.85 -1.73
CA LEU A 19 5.85 3.47 -1.15
C LEU A 19 5.78 1.95 -1.16
N THR A 20 5.61 1.35 0.01
CA THR A 20 5.50 -0.09 0.17
C THR A 20 4.28 -0.43 1.02
N THR A 21 3.84 -1.67 0.97
CA THR A 21 2.70 -2.12 1.77
C THR A 21 2.90 -3.54 2.28
N HIS A 22 2.16 -3.88 3.33
CA HIS A 22 2.13 -5.20 3.92
C HIS A 22 0.71 -5.44 4.42
N VAL A 23 0.06 -6.50 3.92
CA VAL A 23 -1.32 -6.82 4.29
C VAL A 23 -1.32 -8.09 5.14
N LEU A 24 -1.89 -7.99 6.33
CA LEU A 24 -1.97 -9.09 7.27
C LEU A 24 -3.43 -9.48 7.50
N ASP A 25 -3.72 -10.77 7.34
CA ASP A 25 -5.03 -11.34 7.68
C ASP A 25 -4.99 -11.74 9.17
N VAL A 26 -5.49 -10.84 10.00
CA VAL A 26 -5.44 -11.01 11.44
C VAL A 26 -6.33 -12.16 11.90
N SER A 27 -7.44 -12.41 11.18
CA SER A 27 -8.36 -13.48 11.52
C SER A 27 -7.72 -14.87 11.34
N ARG A 28 -6.70 -14.99 10.49
CA ARG A 28 -5.98 -16.23 10.24
C ARG A 28 -4.58 -16.23 10.87
N GLY A 29 -4.12 -15.07 11.37
CA GLY A 29 -2.81 -14.93 11.97
C GLY A 29 -1.66 -15.07 10.97
N ARG A 30 -1.85 -14.65 9.74
CA ARG A 30 -0.85 -14.79 8.66
C ARG A 30 -0.97 -13.69 7.63
N PRO A 31 0.08 -13.51 6.79
CA PRO A 31 -0.01 -12.56 5.68
C PRO A 31 -1.16 -12.88 4.74
N ALA A 32 -1.73 -11.85 4.15
CA ALA A 32 -2.80 -12.00 3.15
C ALA A 32 -2.18 -12.01 1.75
N ALA A 33 -2.16 -13.17 1.12
CA ALA A 33 -1.62 -13.35 -0.22
C ALA A 33 -2.69 -13.10 -1.28
N GLY A 34 -2.28 -12.60 -2.43
CA GLY A 34 -3.16 -12.44 -3.59
C GLY A 34 -4.15 -11.31 -3.50
N VAL A 35 -3.97 -10.38 -2.55
CA VAL A 35 -4.85 -9.21 -2.41
C VAL A 35 -4.52 -8.19 -3.49
N GLU A 36 -5.50 -7.81 -4.29
CA GLU A 36 -5.31 -6.76 -5.27
C GLU A 36 -5.14 -5.41 -4.59
N VAL A 37 -4.12 -4.67 -5.03
CA VAL A 37 -3.81 -3.33 -4.55
C VAL A 37 -3.76 -2.40 -5.75
N VAL A 38 -4.55 -1.34 -5.70
CA VAL A 38 -4.56 -0.30 -6.72
C VAL A 38 -4.08 0.99 -6.10
N VAL A 39 -3.04 1.58 -6.67
CA VAL A 39 -2.51 2.87 -6.22
C VAL A 39 -2.88 3.94 -7.22
N ALA A 40 -3.51 5.00 -6.75
CA ALA A 40 -3.87 6.14 -7.57
C ALA A 40 -3.32 7.42 -6.97
N ARG A 41 -2.99 8.37 -7.83
CA ARG A 41 -2.71 9.75 -7.41
C ARG A 41 -4.00 10.53 -7.47
N VAL A 42 -4.30 11.24 -6.41
CA VAL A 42 -5.51 12.08 -6.35
C VAL A 42 -5.12 13.49 -6.80
N GLY A 43 -5.73 13.94 -7.89
CA GLY A 43 -5.48 15.27 -8.43
C GLY A 43 -6.12 16.38 -7.61
N ASP A 44 -5.81 17.62 -7.96
CA ASP A 44 -6.36 18.81 -7.29
C ASP A 44 -7.89 18.87 -7.41
N ASP A 45 -8.43 18.27 -8.46
CA ASP A 45 -9.87 18.17 -8.69
C ASP A 45 -10.51 17.04 -7.87
N GLY A 46 -9.70 16.29 -7.09
CA GLY A 46 -10.17 15.16 -6.32
C GLY A 46 -10.31 13.86 -7.11
N GLU A 47 -9.97 13.87 -8.40
CA GLU A 47 -10.12 12.69 -9.23
C GLU A 47 -8.89 11.80 -9.16
N PRO A 48 -9.06 10.49 -8.94
CA PRO A 48 -7.92 9.57 -8.90
C PRO A 48 -7.45 9.21 -10.31
N VAL A 49 -6.13 9.11 -10.45
CA VAL A 49 -5.48 8.60 -11.65
C VAL A 49 -4.68 7.37 -11.24
N VAL A 50 -5.02 6.21 -11.79
CA VAL A 50 -4.38 4.95 -11.43
C VAL A 50 -2.94 4.94 -11.92
N LEU A 51 -2.02 4.64 -11.01
CA LEU A 51 -0.59 4.55 -11.31
C LEU A 51 -0.11 3.10 -11.35
N VAL A 52 -0.62 2.25 -10.45
CA VAL A 52 -0.15 0.87 -10.28
C VAL A 52 -1.33 -0.01 -9.91
N GLU A 53 -1.37 -1.20 -10.53
CA GLU A 53 -2.26 -2.28 -10.12
C GLU A 53 -1.41 -3.52 -9.93
N THR A 54 -1.49 -4.12 -8.75
CA THR A 54 -0.66 -5.27 -8.41
C THR A 54 -1.38 -6.15 -7.39
N ARG A 55 -0.71 -7.20 -6.93
CA ARG A 55 -1.25 -8.12 -5.91
C ARG A 55 -0.18 -8.42 -4.89
N THR A 56 -0.61 -8.71 -3.67
CA THR A 56 0.33 -9.17 -2.65
C THR A 56 0.81 -10.58 -2.95
N ASN A 57 2.04 -10.86 -2.55
CA ASN A 57 2.65 -12.17 -2.63
C ASN A 57 2.36 -12.97 -1.35
N ASP A 58 3.00 -14.14 -1.19
CA ASP A 58 2.78 -15.02 -0.04
C ASP A 58 3.18 -14.38 1.29
N ASP A 59 4.02 -13.35 1.26
CA ASP A 59 4.40 -12.61 2.46
C ASP A 59 3.43 -11.44 2.77
N GLY A 60 2.41 -11.25 1.94
CA GLY A 60 1.49 -10.11 2.10
C GLY A 60 2.08 -8.79 1.62
N ARG A 61 3.23 -8.84 0.98
CA ARG A 61 3.93 -7.68 0.42
C ARG A 61 3.82 -7.71 -1.09
N THR A 62 4.33 -6.71 -1.78
CA THR A 62 4.45 -6.77 -3.24
C THR A 62 5.89 -7.09 -3.61
N ASP A 63 6.09 -7.74 -4.77
CA ASP A 63 7.43 -8.17 -5.19
C ASP A 63 8.37 -6.99 -5.44
N ALA A 64 7.81 -5.84 -5.77
CA ALA A 64 8.55 -4.59 -5.91
C ALA A 64 7.82 -3.50 -5.14
N PRO A 65 8.50 -2.41 -4.76
CA PRO A 65 7.82 -1.26 -4.18
C PRO A 65 6.69 -0.79 -5.10
N LEU A 66 5.61 -0.27 -4.51
CA LEU A 66 4.48 0.25 -5.29
C LEU A 66 4.90 1.45 -6.13
N LEU A 67 5.64 2.36 -5.54
CA LEU A 67 6.19 3.54 -6.22
C LEU A 67 7.60 3.79 -5.68
N VAL A 68 8.48 4.36 -6.50
CA VAL A 68 9.87 4.65 -6.14
C VAL A 68 10.30 5.97 -6.73
N GLY A 69 11.02 6.77 -5.95
CA GLY A 69 11.69 7.96 -6.43
C GLY A 69 10.74 9.00 -6.99
N ASP A 70 10.99 9.43 -8.21
CA ASP A 70 10.20 10.49 -8.84
C ASP A 70 8.74 10.10 -9.06
N ASP A 71 8.45 8.80 -9.16
CA ASP A 71 7.08 8.32 -9.26
C ASP A 71 6.31 8.47 -7.95
N PHE A 72 7.03 8.66 -6.84
CA PHE A 72 6.45 8.89 -5.53
C PHE A 72 6.67 10.35 -5.10
N ALA A 73 6.20 11.26 -5.94
CA ALA A 73 6.31 12.69 -5.69
C ALA A 73 5.34 13.13 -4.59
N PRO A 74 5.62 14.26 -3.92
CA PRO A 74 4.65 14.81 -2.96
C PRO A 74 3.27 15.00 -3.56
N GLY A 75 2.25 14.71 -2.77
CA GLY A 75 0.87 14.80 -3.19
C GLY A 75 -0.03 13.90 -2.37
N ARG A 76 -1.22 13.63 -2.88
CA ARG A 76 -2.18 12.75 -2.24
C ARG A 76 -2.32 11.47 -3.04
N TYR A 77 -2.40 10.35 -2.35
CA TYR A 77 -2.53 9.04 -2.97
C TYR A 77 -3.66 8.27 -2.32
N GLU A 78 -4.28 7.40 -3.12
CA GLU A 78 -5.29 6.46 -2.63
C GLU A 78 -4.81 5.05 -2.93
N LEU A 79 -4.74 4.21 -1.90
CA LEU A 79 -4.46 2.79 -2.06
C LEU A 79 -5.75 2.04 -1.76
N THR A 80 -6.21 1.24 -2.73
CA THR A 80 -7.45 0.47 -2.57
C THR A 80 -7.11 -1.02 -2.56
N PHE A 81 -7.57 -1.70 -1.52
CA PHE A 81 -7.29 -3.12 -1.28
C PHE A 81 -8.57 -3.92 -1.43
N ALA A 82 -8.55 -4.94 -2.27
CA ALA A 82 -9.72 -5.80 -2.52
C ALA A 82 -9.80 -6.89 -1.44
N VAL A 83 -10.09 -6.50 -0.22
CA VAL A 83 -10.09 -7.44 0.92
C VAL A 83 -11.26 -8.41 0.87
N GLY A 84 -12.40 -8.01 0.30
CA GLY A 84 -13.55 -8.89 0.17
C GLY A 84 -13.25 -10.10 -0.71
N ASP A 85 -12.55 -9.89 -1.82
CA ASP A 85 -12.12 -11.00 -2.69
C ASP A 85 -11.22 -11.97 -1.94
N HIS A 86 -10.34 -11.46 -1.09
CA HIS A 86 -9.44 -12.28 -0.28
C HIS A 86 -10.23 -13.20 0.66
N PHE A 87 -11.21 -12.65 1.38
CA PHE A 87 -11.97 -13.45 2.34
C PHE A 87 -12.92 -14.42 1.66
N ASP A 88 -13.42 -14.11 0.47
CA ASP A 88 -14.14 -15.09 -0.33
C ASP A 88 -13.22 -16.26 -0.72
N ALA A 89 -12.00 -15.95 -1.16
CA ALA A 89 -11.04 -16.97 -1.56
C ALA A 89 -10.61 -17.86 -0.40
N THR A 90 -10.54 -17.34 0.82
CA THR A 90 -10.18 -18.13 2.00
C THR A 90 -11.35 -18.94 2.55
N GLY A 91 -12.59 -18.68 2.11
CA GLY A 91 -13.77 -19.32 2.64
C GLY A 91 -14.20 -18.81 4.00
N ALA A 92 -13.63 -17.70 4.47
CA ALA A 92 -13.87 -17.19 5.82
C ALA A 92 -15.33 -16.82 6.07
N LEU A 93 -16.06 -16.41 5.02
CA LEU A 93 -17.45 -15.97 5.15
C LEU A 93 -18.45 -17.12 4.97
N GLY A 94 -18.02 -18.24 4.42
CA GLY A 94 -18.90 -19.33 4.06
C GLY A 94 -19.63 -19.09 2.74
N PRO A 95 -20.31 -20.16 2.22
CA PRO A 95 -20.98 -20.07 0.93
C PRO A 95 -22.15 -19.08 0.96
N GLY A 96 -22.22 -18.22 -0.03
CA GLY A 96 -23.34 -17.31 -0.21
C GLY A 96 -23.44 -16.19 0.81
N ALA A 97 -22.44 -16.02 1.68
CA ALA A 97 -22.47 -14.94 2.67
C ALA A 97 -22.23 -13.59 2.00
N THR A 98 -22.91 -12.57 2.50
CA THR A 98 -22.70 -11.21 2.04
C THR A 98 -21.43 -10.63 2.70
N ARG A 99 -20.58 -10.00 1.90
CA ARG A 99 -19.41 -9.31 2.42
C ARG A 99 -19.82 -8.12 3.27
N TYR A 100 -19.19 -7.95 4.41
CA TYR A 100 -19.27 -6.69 5.14
C TYR A 100 -18.24 -5.71 4.56
N LEU A 101 -16.96 -6.09 4.55
CA LEU A 101 -15.92 -5.31 3.88
C LEU A 101 -15.72 -5.84 2.46
N ASP A 102 -15.68 -4.92 1.51
CA ASP A 102 -15.42 -5.21 0.11
C ASP A 102 -14.11 -4.58 -0.32
N LEU A 103 -14.11 -3.31 -0.68
CA LEU A 103 -12.91 -2.56 -0.98
C LEU A 103 -12.53 -1.68 0.22
N VAL A 104 -11.23 -1.60 0.50
CA VAL A 104 -10.72 -0.72 1.56
C VAL A 104 -9.84 0.34 0.92
N PRO A 105 -10.33 1.58 0.78
CA PRO A 105 -9.51 2.68 0.30
C PRO A 105 -8.82 3.36 1.47
N VAL A 106 -7.53 3.65 1.29
CA VAL A 106 -6.75 4.40 2.28
C VAL A 106 -6.15 5.60 1.57
N HIS A 107 -6.45 6.79 2.06
CA HIS A 107 -5.90 8.03 1.53
C HIS A 107 -4.73 8.47 2.37
N ILE A 108 -3.61 8.77 1.72
CA ILE A 108 -2.42 9.27 2.41
C ILE A 108 -1.95 10.58 1.79
N GLY A 109 -1.34 11.42 2.60
CA GLY A 109 -0.70 12.65 2.16
C GLY A 109 0.81 12.52 2.27
N VAL A 110 1.51 12.96 1.24
CA VAL A 110 2.97 12.90 1.15
C VAL A 110 3.49 14.29 0.86
N GLY A 111 4.34 14.80 1.74
CA GLY A 111 5.00 16.07 1.56
C GLY A 111 6.46 15.90 1.15
N PRO A 112 7.15 17.00 0.85
CA PRO A 112 8.58 16.93 0.48
C PRO A 112 9.45 16.34 1.59
N GLU A 113 9.00 16.44 2.83
CA GLU A 113 9.75 15.97 4.00
C GLU A 113 9.41 14.52 4.40
N THR A 114 8.42 13.90 3.74
CA THR A 114 7.85 12.64 4.22
C THR A 114 8.82 11.45 4.08
N GLY A 115 9.56 11.40 2.99
CA GLY A 115 10.44 10.26 2.71
C GLY A 115 9.65 9.02 2.32
N SER A 116 10.19 7.85 2.65
CA SER A 116 9.53 6.57 2.36
C SER A 116 8.32 6.35 3.27
N VAL A 117 7.31 5.70 2.72
CA VAL A 117 6.09 5.34 3.46
C VAL A 117 5.86 3.84 3.32
N HIS A 118 5.68 3.18 4.46
CA HIS A 118 5.26 1.79 4.50
C HIS A 118 3.85 1.75 5.09
N LEU A 119 2.88 1.41 4.25
CA LEU A 119 1.48 1.34 4.67
C LEU A 119 1.18 -0.09 5.10
N ALA A 120 0.98 -0.29 6.39
CA ALA A 120 0.57 -1.58 6.92
C ALA A 120 -0.94 -1.64 7.01
N LEU A 121 -1.54 -2.75 6.56
CA LEU A 121 -2.97 -2.97 6.62
C LEU A 121 -3.26 -4.29 7.31
N LEU A 122 -3.99 -4.24 8.41
CA LEU A 122 -4.42 -5.41 9.16
C LEU A 122 -5.91 -5.58 8.94
N VAL A 123 -6.33 -6.76 8.47
CA VAL A 123 -7.72 -6.97 8.05
C VAL A 123 -8.33 -8.19 8.71
N THR A 124 -9.64 -8.09 8.96
CA THR A 124 -10.53 -9.22 9.23
C THR A 124 -11.71 -9.08 8.28
N PRO A 125 -12.61 -10.06 8.20
CA PRO A 125 -13.81 -9.88 7.36
C PRO A 125 -14.68 -8.69 7.76
N TRP A 126 -14.53 -8.16 8.98
CA TRP A 126 -15.41 -7.13 9.53
C TRP A 126 -14.72 -5.86 9.98
N SER A 127 -13.38 -5.80 9.90
CA SER A 127 -12.64 -4.62 10.39
C SER A 127 -11.30 -4.51 9.71
N TYR A 128 -10.74 -3.30 9.74
CA TYR A 128 -9.35 -3.12 9.33
C TYR A 128 -8.72 -2.00 10.14
N THR A 129 -7.41 -2.08 10.25
CA THR A 129 -6.58 -1.04 10.85
C THR A 129 -5.43 -0.77 9.90
N THR A 130 -5.07 0.48 9.74
CA THR A 130 -3.89 0.86 8.98
C THR A 130 -2.99 1.74 9.83
N TYR A 131 -1.69 1.64 9.60
CA TYR A 131 -0.72 2.53 10.23
C TYR A 131 0.49 2.69 9.34
N ARG A 132 1.24 3.76 9.59
CA ARG A 132 2.50 3.99 8.90
C ARG A 132 3.59 3.20 9.60
N GLY A 133 4.12 2.18 8.91
CA GLY A 133 5.23 1.39 9.40
C GLY A 133 6.56 2.13 9.30
N SER A 134 7.55 1.60 9.93
CA SER A 134 8.90 2.17 9.88
C SER A 134 9.73 1.57 8.76
#